data_9cb52f9da5aee8718a4362694ed9a969
#
_entry.id   9cb52f9da5aee8718a4362694ed9a969
#
_cell.length_a   1.000
_cell.length_b   1.000
_cell.length_c   1.000
_cell.angle_alpha   90.00
_cell.angle_beta   90.00
_cell.angle_gamma   90.00
#
_symmetry.space_group_name_H-M   'P 1'
#
loop_
_entity.id
_entity.type
_entity.pdbx_description
1 polymer ?
#
loop_
_entity_poly.entity_id
_entity_poly.type
_entity_poly.pdbx_seq_one_letter_code
_entity_poly.pdbx_strand_id
1 'polypeptide(L)'
;RERLSALNPYVQFEVFNTRLDSTNALDIISQFDIVADGTDNFPTRYLVNDACVLAGKVNVFASIFRFEGQASVFNYLYADGSRGPNYRDLFPTPPPPGLVPSCAEGGVIGVLPGILGSLQANEVIKVVSGVGEPLAGRFFQFDAAEFKTRIFKISKDPENPLTGLNPTQTDLIDYEFFCGIDLTHTTMHNTES
;
A
#
# COMPACT_ATOMS: atom_id res chain seq x y z
N ARG A 1 2.77 21.31 -0.13
CA ARG A 1 3.42 21.74 -1.38
C ARG A 1 4.57 22.69 -1.09
N GLU A 2 4.35 23.84 -0.42
CA GLU A 2 5.37 24.88 -0.18
C GLU A 2 6.64 24.35 0.45
N ARG A 3 6.56 23.54 1.53
CA ARG A 3 7.74 22.96 2.21
C ARG A 3 8.57 22.09 1.28
N LEU A 4 7.93 21.25 0.47
CA LEU A 4 8.62 20.36 -0.48
C LEU A 4 9.26 21.16 -1.62
N SER A 5 8.56 22.17 -2.14
CA SER A 5 9.11 23.05 -3.18
C SER A 5 10.30 23.88 -2.67
N ALA A 6 10.31 24.24 -1.39
CA ALA A 6 11.46 24.89 -0.76
C ALA A 6 12.68 23.98 -0.61
N LEU A 7 12.46 22.68 -0.38
CA LEU A 7 13.54 21.68 -0.31
C LEU A 7 14.15 21.37 -1.67
N ASN A 8 13.31 21.25 -2.70
CA ASN A 8 13.77 20.98 -4.07
C ASN A 8 12.91 21.74 -5.09
N PRO A 9 13.38 22.89 -5.60
CA PRO A 9 12.64 23.71 -6.55
C PRO A 9 12.54 23.09 -7.97
N TYR A 10 13.31 22.06 -8.27
CA TYR A 10 13.31 21.39 -9.57
C TYR A 10 12.27 20.27 -9.69
N VAL A 11 11.65 19.86 -8.57
CA VAL A 11 10.59 18.84 -8.55
C VAL A 11 9.22 19.51 -8.65
N GLN A 12 8.40 19.02 -9.55
CA GLN A 12 7.01 19.45 -9.67
C GLN A 12 6.14 18.64 -8.70
N PHE A 13 5.32 19.36 -7.91
CA PHE A 13 4.41 18.76 -6.93
C PHE A 13 2.97 19.03 -7.33
N GLU A 14 2.24 17.97 -7.60
CA GLU A 14 0.79 17.99 -7.75
C GLU A 14 0.13 17.51 -6.45
N VAL A 15 -0.96 18.17 -6.04
CA VAL A 15 -1.67 17.86 -4.79
C VAL A 15 -3.13 17.57 -5.12
N PHE A 16 -3.55 16.35 -4.84
CA PHE A 16 -4.95 15.94 -4.92
C PHE A 16 -5.58 16.08 -3.52
N ASN A 17 -6.30 17.16 -3.28
CA ASN A 17 -7.01 17.39 -2.03
C ASN A 17 -8.37 16.69 -2.04
N THR A 18 -8.34 15.36 -2.14
CA THR A 18 -9.51 14.49 -2.17
C THR A 18 -9.25 13.21 -1.40
N ARG A 19 -10.31 12.57 -0.92
CA ARG A 19 -10.23 11.19 -0.46
C ARG A 19 -10.06 10.29 -1.67
N LEU A 20 -9.09 9.36 -1.59
CA LEU A 20 -8.94 8.34 -2.61
C LEU A 20 -10.00 7.25 -2.39
N ASP A 21 -10.80 6.96 -3.40
CA ASP A 21 -11.82 5.93 -3.39
C ASP A 21 -11.95 5.24 -4.76
N SER A 22 -12.86 4.28 -4.88
CA SER A 22 -13.04 3.48 -6.10
C SER A 22 -13.48 4.31 -7.31
N THR A 23 -13.99 5.53 -7.12
CA THR A 23 -14.45 6.40 -8.22
C THR A 23 -13.34 7.20 -8.85
N ASN A 24 -12.23 7.44 -8.13
CA ASN A 24 -11.15 8.32 -8.59
C ASN A 24 -9.75 7.67 -8.61
N ALA A 25 -9.58 6.51 -7.96
CA ALA A 25 -8.26 5.92 -7.76
C ALA A 25 -7.58 5.52 -9.08
N LEU A 26 -8.30 4.95 -10.04
CA LEU A 26 -7.74 4.59 -11.35
C LEU A 26 -7.31 5.83 -12.13
N ASP A 27 -8.12 6.88 -12.15
CA ASP A 27 -7.81 8.12 -12.85
C ASP A 27 -6.58 8.83 -12.27
N ILE A 28 -6.45 8.83 -10.94
CA ILE A 28 -5.29 9.43 -10.27
C ILE A 28 -4.04 8.56 -10.46
N ILE A 29 -4.11 7.27 -10.13
CA ILE A 29 -2.95 6.36 -10.11
C ILE A 29 -2.39 6.15 -11.52
N SER A 30 -3.23 6.10 -12.55
CA SER A 30 -2.76 5.90 -13.93
C SER A 30 -1.86 7.02 -14.45
N GLN A 31 -1.87 8.20 -13.85
CA GLN A 31 -1.04 9.34 -14.21
C GLN A 31 0.43 9.19 -13.76
N PHE A 32 0.73 8.23 -12.87
CA PHE A 32 2.04 8.03 -12.28
C PHE A 32 2.64 6.68 -12.69
N ASP A 33 3.96 6.57 -12.66
CA ASP A 33 4.67 5.32 -12.96
C ASP A 33 4.80 4.41 -11.74
N ILE A 34 4.94 5.02 -10.56
CA ILE A 34 5.18 4.34 -9.28
C ILE A 34 4.31 4.99 -8.22
N VAL A 35 3.70 4.17 -7.39
CA VAL A 35 2.94 4.58 -6.21
C VAL A 35 3.71 4.16 -4.96
N ALA A 36 3.97 5.11 -4.06
CA ALA A 36 4.50 4.83 -2.72
C ALA A 36 3.31 4.83 -1.74
N ASP A 37 2.90 3.64 -1.30
CA ASP A 37 1.76 3.45 -0.40
C ASP A 37 2.18 3.62 1.06
N GLY A 38 1.78 4.74 1.66
CA GLY A 38 1.96 5.03 3.09
C GLY A 38 0.63 5.06 3.86
N THR A 39 -0.38 4.33 3.39
CA THR A 39 -1.71 4.30 4.02
C THR A 39 -1.72 3.47 5.31
N ASP A 40 -2.61 3.83 6.23
CA ASP A 40 -2.68 3.28 7.58
C ASP A 40 -3.94 2.44 7.86
N ASN A 41 -4.73 2.16 6.80
CA ASN A 41 -5.96 1.39 6.93
C ASN A 41 -6.11 0.35 5.80
N PHE A 42 -6.82 -0.72 6.08
CA PHE A 42 -7.00 -1.82 5.14
C PHE A 42 -7.78 -1.44 3.88
N PRO A 43 -8.94 -0.74 3.95
CA PRO A 43 -9.69 -0.38 2.74
C PRO A 43 -8.84 0.38 1.72
N THR A 44 -8.13 1.42 2.15
CA THR A 44 -7.28 2.21 1.25
C THR A 44 -6.09 1.40 0.72
N ARG A 45 -5.52 0.51 1.54
CA ARG A 45 -4.41 -0.35 1.13
C ARG A 45 -4.81 -1.34 0.03
N TYR A 46 -5.97 -2.01 0.16
CA TYR A 46 -6.50 -2.87 -0.90
C TYR A 46 -6.86 -2.06 -2.14
N LEU A 47 -7.49 -0.91 -1.98
CA LEU A 47 -7.80 0.01 -3.07
C LEU A 47 -6.55 0.41 -3.86
N VAL A 48 -5.49 0.86 -3.19
CA VAL A 48 -4.23 1.27 -3.84
C VAL A 48 -3.57 0.08 -4.55
N ASN A 49 -3.52 -1.09 -3.90
CA ASN A 49 -2.97 -2.29 -4.53
C ASN A 49 -3.73 -2.63 -5.82
N ASP A 50 -5.06 -2.73 -5.73
CA ASP A 50 -5.89 -3.16 -6.84
C ASP A 50 -5.85 -2.15 -7.98
N ALA A 51 -5.90 -0.85 -7.68
CA ALA A 51 -5.75 0.20 -8.69
C ALA A 51 -4.37 0.17 -9.36
N CYS A 52 -3.29 -0.09 -8.62
CA CYS A 52 -1.96 -0.28 -9.20
C CYS A 52 -1.88 -1.50 -10.11
N VAL A 53 -2.50 -2.61 -9.73
CA VAL A 53 -2.54 -3.83 -10.56
C VAL A 53 -3.31 -3.57 -11.85
N LEU A 54 -4.52 -3.02 -11.76
CA LEU A 54 -5.39 -2.73 -12.91
C LEU A 54 -4.78 -1.68 -13.85
N ALA A 55 -4.13 -0.64 -13.31
CA ALA A 55 -3.44 0.37 -14.09
C ALA A 55 -2.04 -0.06 -14.56
N GLY A 56 -1.56 -1.25 -14.18
CA GLY A 56 -0.22 -1.74 -14.53
C GLY A 56 0.91 -0.93 -13.89
N LYS A 57 0.72 -0.41 -12.68
CA LYS A 57 1.70 0.42 -11.95
C LYS A 57 2.41 -0.36 -10.85
N VAL A 58 3.63 0.05 -10.54
CA VAL A 58 4.39 -0.50 -9.42
C VAL A 58 3.90 0.12 -8.12
N ASN A 59 3.63 -0.71 -7.11
CA ASN A 59 3.29 -0.27 -5.77
C ASN A 59 4.45 -0.56 -4.80
N VAL A 60 5.10 0.49 -4.31
CA VAL A 60 6.12 0.42 -3.26
C VAL A 60 5.42 0.55 -1.92
N PHE A 61 5.22 -0.58 -1.28
CA PHE A 61 4.45 -0.73 -0.05
C PHE A 61 5.32 -0.57 1.19
N ALA A 62 4.82 0.17 2.18
CA ALA A 62 5.30 0.13 3.55
C ALA A 62 4.13 0.22 4.54
N SER A 63 4.26 -0.47 5.65
CA SER A 63 3.25 -0.51 6.72
C SER A 63 3.92 -0.62 8.07
N ILE A 64 3.28 -0.05 9.08
CA ILE A 64 3.75 -0.09 10.46
C ILE A 64 2.61 -0.48 11.39
N PHE A 65 2.95 -1.20 12.45
CA PHE A 65 2.00 -1.56 13.51
C PHE A 65 2.75 -1.80 14.82
N ARG A 66 2.40 -1.09 15.88
CA ARG A 66 3.06 -1.16 17.18
C ARG A 66 4.58 -0.96 17.09
N PHE A 67 5.35 -2.04 17.16
CA PHE A 67 6.81 -2.07 17.05
C PHE A 67 7.30 -2.70 15.74
N GLU A 68 6.38 -3.09 14.85
CA GLU A 68 6.71 -3.79 13.62
C GLU A 68 6.57 -2.90 12.40
N GLY A 69 7.47 -3.09 11.45
CA GLY A 69 7.44 -2.48 10.15
C GLY A 69 7.53 -3.51 9.03
N GLN A 70 6.88 -3.24 7.93
CA GLN A 70 6.80 -4.11 6.76
C GLN A 70 7.04 -3.30 5.50
N ALA A 71 7.72 -3.89 4.50
CA ALA A 71 7.93 -3.28 3.19
C ALA A 71 8.02 -4.32 2.09
N SER A 72 7.58 -3.95 0.89
CA SER A 72 7.69 -4.76 -0.33
C SER A 72 7.57 -3.88 -1.57
N VAL A 73 7.91 -4.43 -2.73
CA VAL A 73 7.62 -3.83 -4.03
C VAL A 73 6.67 -4.77 -4.77
N PHE A 74 5.41 -4.38 -4.83
CA PHE A 74 4.34 -5.14 -5.46
C PHE A 74 4.14 -4.76 -6.93
N ASN A 75 3.64 -5.71 -7.71
CA ASN A 75 3.34 -5.54 -9.14
C ASN A 75 4.53 -5.01 -9.95
N TYR A 76 5.75 -5.37 -9.55
CA TYR A 76 6.98 -4.96 -10.23
C TYR A 76 7.03 -5.49 -11.67
N LEU A 77 7.42 -4.65 -12.62
CA LEU A 77 7.59 -5.04 -14.01
C LEU A 77 9.02 -5.57 -14.22
N TYR A 78 9.14 -6.86 -14.50
CA TYR A 78 10.41 -7.51 -14.83
C TYR A 78 10.83 -7.23 -16.28
N ALA A 79 12.10 -7.45 -16.58
CA ALA A 79 12.66 -7.22 -17.91
C ALA A 79 12.04 -8.11 -19.01
N ASP A 80 11.47 -9.25 -18.64
CA ASP A 80 10.75 -10.16 -19.54
C ASP A 80 9.31 -9.74 -19.82
N GLY A 81 8.87 -8.62 -19.25
CA GLY A 81 7.51 -8.11 -19.37
C GLY A 81 6.52 -8.71 -18.37
N SER A 82 6.91 -9.70 -17.58
CA SER A 82 6.06 -10.26 -16.54
C SER A 82 5.91 -9.31 -15.36
N ARG A 83 4.83 -9.49 -14.60
CA ARG A 83 4.60 -8.75 -13.37
C ARG A 83 4.84 -9.61 -12.14
N GLY A 84 5.47 -9.03 -11.13
CA GLY A 84 5.68 -9.63 -9.82
C GLY A 84 4.38 -9.82 -9.04
N PRO A 85 4.48 -10.47 -7.86
CA PRO A 85 3.34 -10.60 -6.95
C PRO A 85 2.81 -9.22 -6.53
N ASN A 86 1.54 -9.19 -6.13
CA ASN A 86 0.88 -8.03 -5.56
C ASN A 86 0.44 -8.31 -4.10
N TYR A 87 -0.16 -7.32 -3.44
CA TYR A 87 -0.55 -7.42 -2.04
C TYR A 87 -1.52 -8.58 -1.77
N ARG A 88 -2.43 -8.90 -2.73
CA ARG A 88 -3.40 -9.99 -2.58
C ARG A 88 -2.78 -11.38 -2.70
N ASP A 89 -1.59 -11.52 -3.27
CA ASP A 89 -0.85 -12.79 -3.25
C ASP A 89 -0.36 -13.17 -1.85
N LEU A 90 -0.24 -12.18 -0.96
CA LEU A 90 0.16 -12.39 0.44
C LEU A 90 -1.04 -12.29 1.39
N PHE A 91 -1.97 -11.38 1.10
CA PHE A 91 -3.16 -11.10 1.90
C PHE A 91 -4.41 -11.10 1.00
N PRO A 92 -4.95 -12.28 0.64
CA PRO A 92 -6.07 -12.37 -0.31
C PRO A 92 -7.34 -11.69 0.21
N THR A 93 -7.56 -11.72 1.52
CA THR A 93 -8.70 -11.10 2.21
C THR A 93 -8.23 -10.29 3.42
N PRO A 94 -8.96 -9.23 3.79
CA PRO A 94 -8.66 -8.47 5.00
C PRO A 94 -8.89 -9.34 6.25
N PRO A 95 -8.21 -9.03 7.37
CA PRO A 95 -8.52 -9.67 8.64
C PRO A 95 -9.97 -9.37 9.05
N PRO A 96 -10.63 -10.28 9.76
CA PRO A 96 -11.96 -10.02 10.30
C PRO A 96 -12.01 -8.71 11.10
N PRO A 97 -13.11 -7.95 11.02
CA PRO A 97 -13.29 -6.72 11.79
C PRO A 97 -13.00 -6.95 13.29
N GLY A 98 -12.26 -6.03 13.90
CA GLY A 98 -11.89 -6.10 15.32
C GLY A 98 -10.77 -7.08 15.69
N LEU A 99 -10.28 -7.91 14.76
CA LEU A 99 -9.15 -8.81 15.03
C LEU A 99 -7.82 -8.05 15.10
N VAL A 100 -7.62 -7.08 14.22
CA VAL A 100 -6.45 -6.22 14.21
C VAL A 100 -6.88 -4.81 14.56
N PRO A 101 -6.45 -4.26 15.70
CA PRO A 101 -6.79 -2.90 16.07
C PRO A 101 -6.17 -1.91 15.07
N SER A 102 -6.82 -0.77 14.87
CA SER A 102 -6.26 0.32 14.07
C SER A 102 -4.96 0.86 14.68
N CYS A 103 -4.16 1.58 13.89
CA CYS A 103 -2.96 2.25 14.41
C CYS A 103 -3.28 3.25 15.54
N ALA A 104 -4.48 3.83 15.53
CA ALA A 104 -4.96 4.73 16.59
C ALA A 104 -5.23 3.99 17.90
N GLU A 105 -5.74 2.76 17.83
CA GLU A 105 -6.06 1.92 19.00
C GLU A 105 -4.84 1.16 19.51
N GLY A 106 -4.06 0.58 18.59
CA GLY A 106 -2.89 -0.25 18.93
C GLY A 106 -1.63 0.55 19.28
N GLY A 107 -1.59 1.82 18.89
CA GLY A 107 -0.41 2.66 18.96
C GLY A 107 0.70 2.26 17.99
N VAL A 108 1.65 3.15 17.76
CA VAL A 108 2.86 2.91 16.97
C VAL A 108 4.01 3.67 17.58
N ILE A 109 5.17 3.02 17.72
CA ILE A 109 6.38 3.73 18.16
C ILE A 109 6.78 4.79 17.12
N GLY A 110 6.89 6.06 17.55
CA GLY A 110 6.98 7.24 16.67
C GLY A 110 8.20 7.30 15.74
N VAL A 111 9.22 6.45 15.97
CA VAL A 111 10.40 6.38 15.10
C VAL A 111 10.20 5.47 13.88
N LEU A 112 9.26 4.51 13.93
CA LEU A 112 9.00 3.56 12.84
C LEU A 112 8.64 4.23 11.51
N PRO A 113 7.78 5.26 11.46
CA PRO A 113 7.49 5.95 10.19
C PRO A 113 8.75 6.49 9.51
N GLY A 114 9.71 7.01 10.29
CA GLY A 114 10.99 7.48 9.77
C GLY A 114 11.84 6.35 9.19
N ILE A 115 11.93 5.21 9.89
CA ILE A 115 12.70 4.04 9.44
C ILE A 115 12.07 3.45 8.19
N LEU A 116 10.78 3.09 8.25
CA LEU A 116 10.10 2.44 7.12
C LEU A 116 9.91 3.38 5.94
N GLY A 117 9.64 4.67 6.17
CA GLY A 117 9.54 5.67 5.10
C GLY A 117 10.87 5.86 4.37
N SER A 118 12.01 5.82 5.06
CA SER A 118 13.34 5.86 4.43
C SER A 118 13.63 4.60 3.62
N LEU A 119 13.26 3.41 4.13
CA LEU A 119 13.36 2.16 3.40
C LEU A 119 12.45 2.17 2.15
N GLN A 120 11.22 2.65 2.28
CA GLN A 120 10.28 2.79 1.17
C GLN A 120 10.82 3.74 0.10
N ALA A 121 11.35 4.89 0.49
CA ALA A 121 11.98 5.85 -0.44
C ALA A 121 13.18 5.22 -1.16
N ASN A 122 14.00 4.41 -0.46
CA ASN A 122 15.09 3.67 -1.07
C ASN A 122 14.59 2.66 -2.12
N GLU A 123 13.49 1.96 -1.86
CA GLU A 123 12.88 1.07 -2.85
C GLU A 123 12.38 1.83 -4.08
N VAL A 124 11.74 3.01 -3.90
CA VAL A 124 11.35 3.88 -5.03
C VAL A 124 12.59 4.27 -5.86
N ILE A 125 13.68 4.68 -5.21
CA ILE A 125 14.93 5.05 -5.90
C ILE A 125 15.47 3.87 -6.71
N LYS A 126 15.49 2.66 -6.15
CA LYS A 126 15.95 1.45 -6.87
C LYS A 126 15.08 1.15 -8.08
N VAL A 127 13.75 1.25 -7.95
CA VAL A 127 12.82 1.03 -9.06
C VAL A 127 13.04 2.06 -10.18
N VAL A 128 13.20 3.34 -9.84
CA VAL A 128 13.39 4.43 -10.82
C VAL A 128 14.75 4.36 -11.50
N SER A 129 15.80 4.13 -10.72
CA SER A 129 17.18 4.19 -11.22
C SER A 129 17.68 2.87 -11.85
N GLY A 130 17.02 1.76 -11.56
CA GLY A 130 17.51 0.42 -11.92
C GLY A 130 18.76 -0.02 -11.15
N VAL A 131 19.17 0.72 -10.10
CA VAL A 131 20.34 0.40 -9.29
C VAL A 131 19.96 -0.55 -8.15
N GLY A 132 20.67 -1.67 -8.04
CA GLY A 132 20.44 -2.67 -7.02
C GLY A 132 19.21 -3.55 -7.31
N GLU A 133 18.76 -4.29 -6.30
CA GLU A 133 17.61 -5.18 -6.41
C GLU A 133 16.46 -4.67 -5.54
N PRO A 134 15.33 -4.24 -6.13
CA PRO A 134 14.12 -3.91 -5.38
C PRO A 134 13.61 -5.11 -4.59
N LEU A 135 12.78 -4.89 -3.56
CA LEU A 135 12.08 -5.93 -2.79
C LEU A 135 10.94 -6.59 -3.60
N ALA A 136 11.09 -6.69 -4.92
CA ALA A 136 10.15 -7.37 -5.80
C ALA A 136 10.10 -8.88 -5.49
N GLY A 137 8.91 -9.42 -5.24
CA GLY A 137 8.72 -10.82 -4.83
C GLY A 137 9.29 -11.17 -3.45
N ARG A 138 9.63 -10.16 -2.65
CA ARG A 138 10.14 -10.29 -1.29
C ARG A 138 9.38 -9.40 -0.33
N PHE A 139 9.11 -9.91 0.86
CA PHE A 139 8.44 -9.19 1.95
C PHE A 139 9.42 -8.99 3.10
N PHE A 140 9.76 -7.76 3.37
CA PHE A 140 10.62 -7.38 4.48
C PHE A 140 9.79 -7.12 5.73
N GLN A 141 10.22 -7.65 6.87
CA GLN A 141 9.67 -7.40 8.19
C GLN A 141 10.77 -6.94 9.13
N PHE A 142 10.50 -5.91 9.89
CA PHE A 142 11.37 -5.35 10.92
C PHE A 142 10.63 -5.31 12.26
N ASP A 143 11.22 -5.90 13.27
CA ASP A 143 10.80 -5.80 14.66
C ASP A 143 11.72 -4.81 15.38
N ALA A 144 11.21 -3.63 15.71
CA ALA A 144 11.98 -2.58 16.37
C ALA A 144 12.19 -2.85 17.85
N ALA A 145 11.35 -3.67 18.50
CA ALA A 145 11.51 -4.01 19.92
C ALA A 145 12.68 -4.97 20.13
N GLU A 146 12.84 -5.95 19.23
CA GLU A 146 13.91 -6.94 19.30
C GLU A 146 15.08 -6.65 18.34
N PHE A 147 14.95 -5.60 17.52
CA PHE A 147 15.90 -5.24 16.45
C PHE A 147 16.18 -6.40 15.49
N LYS A 148 15.12 -7.09 15.09
CA LYS A 148 15.19 -8.24 14.19
C LYS A 148 14.64 -7.89 12.82
N THR A 149 15.26 -8.45 11.78
CA THR A 149 14.77 -8.36 10.40
C THR A 149 14.54 -9.74 9.82
N ARG A 150 13.51 -9.85 8.97
CA ARG A 150 13.23 -11.06 8.21
C ARG A 150 12.86 -10.67 6.78
N ILE A 151 13.23 -11.52 5.82
CA ILE A 151 12.82 -11.38 4.43
C ILE A 151 12.19 -12.70 4.00
N PHE A 152 10.93 -12.64 3.56
CA PHE A 152 10.20 -13.77 3.05
C PHE A 152 10.07 -13.65 1.52
N LYS A 153 10.11 -14.78 0.82
CA LYS A 153 9.78 -14.82 -0.60
C LYS A 153 8.26 -14.84 -0.76
N ILE A 154 7.73 -14.01 -1.68
CA ILE A 154 6.33 -14.03 -2.06
C ILE A 154 6.21 -14.76 -3.39
N SER A 155 5.30 -15.74 -3.47
CA SER A 155 4.90 -16.39 -4.71
C SER A 155 3.55 -15.88 -5.15
N LYS A 156 3.30 -15.86 -6.46
CA LYS A 156 1.95 -15.58 -6.98
C LYS A 156 0.98 -16.65 -6.54
N ASP A 157 -0.21 -16.22 -6.14
CA ASP A 157 -1.32 -17.09 -5.82
C ASP A 157 -2.15 -17.39 -7.08
N PRO A 158 -2.30 -18.66 -7.49
CA PRO A 158 -3.16 -19.04 -8.61
C PRO A 158 -4.62 -18.59 -8.46
N GLU A 159 -5.10 -18.40 -7.23
CA GLU A 159 -6.47 -17.98 -6.90
C GLU A 159 -6.58 -16.44 -6.68
N ASN A 160 -5.49 -15.69 -6.93
CA ASN A 160 -5.55 -14.23 -6.80
C ASN A 160 -6.65 -13.64 -7.68
N PRO A 161 -7.60 -12.86 -7.12
CA PRO A 161 -8.76 -12.37 -7.87
C PRO A 161 -8.40 -11.41 -9.01
N LEU A 162 -7.22 -10.78 -8.97
CA LEU A 162 -6.78 -9.83 -10.00
C LEU A 162 -5.83 -10.47 -11.03
N THR A 163 -4.95 -11.38 -10.59
CA THR A 163 -3.81 -11.85 -11.40
C THR A 163 -3.62 -13.37 -11.36
N GLY A 164 -4.56 -14.10 -10.78
CA GLY A 164 -4.55 -15.55 -10.74
C GLY A 164 -4.84 -16.19 -12.12
N LEU A 165 -5.00 -17.52 -12.12
CA LEU A 165 -5.28 -18.28 -13.35
C LEU A 165 -6.65 -17.91 -13.96
N ASN A 166 -7.63 -17.59 -13.11
CA ASN A 166 -8.97 -17.19 -13.51
C ASN A 166 -9.37 -15.91 -12.76
N PRO A 167 -8.90 -14.72 -13.20
CA PRO A 167 -9.20 -13.48 -12.50
C PRO A 167 -10.71 -13.20 -12.45
N THR A 168 -11.20 -12.88 -11.26
CA THR A 168 -12.63 -12.62 -11.00
C THR A 168 -12.93 -11.14 -10.76
N GLN A 169 -11.89 -10.32 -10.52
CA GLN A 169 -12.02 -8.89 -10.28
C GLN A 169 -11.33 -8.10 -11.40
N THR A 170 -12.10 -7.41 -12.20
CA THR A 170 -11.65 -6.57 -13.34
C THR A 170 -11.77 -5.08 -13.06
N ASP A 171 -12.47 -4.71 -11.98
CA ASP A 171 -12.75 -3.34 -11.59
C ASP A 171 -12.49 -3.13 -10.09
N LEU A 172 -12.45 -1.86 -9.67
CA LEU A 172 -12.40 -1.50 -8.26
C LEU A 172 -13.75 -1.78 -7.60
N ILE A 173 -13.71 -2.28 -6.36
CA ILE A 173 -14.89 -2.67 -5.58
C ILE A 173 -15.16 -1.67 -4.46
N ASP A 174 -16.21 -1.90 -3.66
CA ASP A 174 -16.42 -1.20 -2.39
C ASP A 174 -15.49 -1.78 -1.32
N TYR A 175 -14.39 -1.09 -1.03
CA TYR A 175 -13.37 -1.55 -0.09
C TYR A 175 -13.76 -1.37 1.37
N GLU A 176 -14.67 -0.45 1.69
CA GLU A 176 -15.20 -0.32 3.05
C GLU A 176 -16.05 -1.55 3.39
N PHE A 177 -16.97 -1.89 2.49
CA PHE A 177 -17.77 -3.13 2.62
C PHE A 177 -16.89 -4.38 2.62
N PHE A 178 -15.92 -4.47 1.71
CA PHE A 178 -14.99 -5.61 1.62
C PHE A 178 -14.19 -5.84 2.91
N CYS A 179 -13.82 -4.75 3.61
CA CYS A 179 -13.11 -4.81 4.89
C CYS A 179 -14.06 -4.89 6.10
N GLY A 180 -15.38 -4.99 5.88
CA GLY A 180 -16.37 -5.13 6.96
C GLY A 180 -16.61 -3.85 7.75
N ILE A 181 -16.33 -2.68 7.18
CA ILE A 181 -16.66 -1.39 7.77
C ILE A 181 -18.10 -1.06 7.39
N ASP A 182 -19.01 -1.20 8.36
CA ASP A 182 -20.43 -0.88 8.18
C ASP A 182 -20.62 0.64 8.32
N LEU A 183 -20.86 1.33 7.20
CA LEU A 183 -21.09 2.78 7.16
C LEU A 183 -22.44 3.21 7.76
N THR A 184 -23.32 2.26 8.12
CA THR A 184 -24.66 2.57 8.65
C THR A 184 -24.64 3.14 10.07
N HIS A 185 -23.53 3.00 10.82
CA HIS A 185 -23.41 3.48 12.20
C HIS A 185 -22.73 4.86 12.37
N THR A 186 -22.24 5.50 11.30
CA THR A 186 -21.49 6.77 11.41
C THR A 186 -22.41 8.02 11.44
N THR A 187 -23.73 7.87 11.27
CA THR A 187 -24.66 9.03 11.15
C THR A 187 -25.40 9.39 12.44
N MET A 188 -25.12 8.79 13.60
CA MET A 188 -25.90 9.05 14.83
C MET A 188 -25.17 9.80 15.95
N HIS A 189 -24.09 10.52 15.71
CA HIS A 189 -23.44 11.31 16.78
C HIS A 189 -23.24 12.81 16.50
N ASN A 190 -24.05 13.42 15.63
CA ASN A 190 -24.03 14.89 15.44
C ASN A 190 -25.43 15.55 15.52
N THR A 191 -26.24 15.14 16.49
CA THR A 191 -27.40 15.96 16.93
C THR A 191 -27.54 15.75 18.43
N GLU A 192 -26.90 16.62 19.21
CA GLU A 192 -27.30 17.12 20.54
C GLU A 192 -26.11 17.83 21.20
N SER A 193 -26.11 19.13 21.08
CA SER A 193 -25.99 20.21 22.06
C SER A 193 -25.33 21.45 21.46
#